data_36e1ee3ba86453510537e80b48a88a3d
#
_entry.id   36e1ee3ba86453510537e80b48a88a3d
#
_cell.length_a   1.000
_cell.length_b   1.000
_cell.length_c   1.000
_cell.angle_alpha   90.00
_cell.angle_beta   90.00
_cell.angle_gamma   90.00
#
_symmetry.space_group_name_H-M   'P 1'
#
loop_
_entity.id
_entity.type
_entity.pdbx_description
1 polymer ?
#
loop_
_entity_poly.entity_id
_entity_poly.type
_entity_poly.pdbx_seq_one_letter_code
_entity_poly.pdbx_strand_id
1 'polypeptide(L)'
;HRDYLGAVMGLGLTRESVGDICVQPDGCDIIALPNAAKYIEDNLTGAGRATLKAKQIPLGEVRAPQVNIKETSITVASPRLDAVAGEIFSLSRSAAAQAIASGAVTVNDEVLKADRRLSPKDKIVLRGKGRAILGEEFTQTKKGRVRIGVKKSV
;
A
#
# COMPACT_ATOMS: atom_id res chain seq x y z
N HIS A 1 3.48 -4.67 -9.11
CA HIS A 1 2.39 -4.05 -9.87
C HIS A 1 2.90 -3.21 -11.05
N ARG A 2 3.79 -2.25 -10.77
CA ARG A 2 4.33 -1.34 -11.80
C ARG A 2 5.01 -2.07 -12.97
N ASP A 3 5.80 -3.08 -12.67
CA ASP A 3 6.54 -3.84 -13.69
C ASP A 3 5.58 -4.65 -14.56
N TYR A 4 4.56 -5.27 -13.96
CA TYR A 4 3.51 -5.98 -14.71
C TYR A 4 2.69 -5.04 -15.58
N LEU A 5 2.26 -3.89 -15.06
CA LEU A 5 1.54 -2.88 -15.83
C LEU A 5 2.39 -2.37 -17.00
N GLY A 6 3.67 -2.07 -16.77
CA GLY A 6 4.60 -1.63 -17.79
C GLY A 6 4.80 -2.67 -18.88
N ALA A 7 4.93 -3.94 -18.53
CA ALA A 7 5.08 -5.03 -19.49
C ALA A 7 3.83 -5.21 -20.35
N VAL A 8 2.64 -5.15 -19.76
CA VAL A 8 1.36 -5.24 -20.48
C VAL A 8 1.13 -4.05 -21.40
N MET A 9 1.39 -2.84 -20.94
CA MET A 9 1.30 -1.63 -21.78
C MET A 9 2.34 -1.63 -22.90
N GLY A 10 3.52 -2.21 -22.68
CA GLY A 10 4.57 -2.38 -23.67
C GLY A 10 4.18 -3.30 -24.83
N LEU A 11 3.15 -4.12 -24.68
CA LEU A 11 2.57 -4.91 -25.78
C LEU A 11 1.73 -4.09 -26.77
N GLY A 12 1.48 -2.82 -26.49
CA GLY A 12 0.68 -1.93 -27.32
C GLY A 12 -0.82 -1.97 -27.03
N LEU A 13 -1.25 -2.56 -25.91
CA LEU A 13 -2.65 -2.59 -25.49
C LEU A 13 -3.08 -1.23 -24.94
N THR A 14 -4.36 -0.88 -25.14
CA THR A 14 -4.95 0.30 -24.52
C THR A 14 -5.21 0.07 -23.02
N ARG A 15 -5.07 1.11 -22.20
CA ARG A 15 -5.28 1.00 -20.76
C ARG A 15 -6.69 0.52 -20.40
N GLU A 16 -7.68 0.88 -21.21
CA GLU A 16 -9.08 0.52 -21.04
C GLU A 16 -9.37 -0.97 -21.24
N SER A 17 -8.51 -1.68 -21.97
CA SER A 17 -8.65 -3.13 -22.17
C SER A 17 -8.12 -3.97 -21.01
N VAL A 18 -7.43 -3.35 -20.03
CA VAL A 18 -6.81 -3.99 -18.89
C VAL A 18 -7.37 -3.42 -17.59
N GLY A 19 -7.93 -4.29 -16.75
CA GLY A 19 -8.46 -3.95 -15.44
C GLY A 19 -7.40 -4.05 -14.33
N ASP A 20 -7.77 -4.66 -13.23
CA ASP A 20 -6.91 -4.80 -12.06
C ASP A 20 -5.77 -5.80 -12.29
N ILE A 21 -4.64 -5.51 -11.67
CA ILE A 21 -3.48 -6.40 -11.60
C ILE A 21 -3.29 -6.81 -10.13
N CYS A 22 -3.62 -8.05 -9.84
CA CYS A 22 -3.58 -8.64 -8.49
C CYS A 22 -2.25 -9.34 -8.28
N VAL A 23 -1.28 -8.66 -7.69
CA VAL A 23 0.08 -9.18 -7.48
C VAL A 23 0.10 -10.23 -6.38
N GLN A 24 0.77 -11.35 -6.65
CA GLN A 24 0.98 -12.47 -5.75
C GLN A 24 2.49 -12.72 -5.56
N PRO A 25 2.93 -13.49 -4.55
CA PRO A 25 4.34 -13.82 -4.37
C PRO A 25 4.96 -14.58 -5.55
N ASP A 26 4.15 -15.38 -6.26
CA ASP A 26 4.53 -16.23 -7.38
C ASP A 26 4.24 -15.64 -8.77
N GLY A 27 3.66 -14.44 -8.84
CA GLY A 27 3.29 -13.81 -10.09
C GLY A 27 2.20 -12.75 -9.95
N CYS A 28 1.28 -12.69 -10.90
CA CYS A 28 0.08 -11.85 -10.80
C CYS A 28 -1.08 -12.43 -11.60
N ASP A 29 -2.27 -12.08 -11.19
CA ASP A 29 -3.49 -12.31 -11.96
C ASP A 29 -3.91 -10.96 -12.57
N ILE A 30 -4.15 -10.93 -13.87
CA ILE A 30 -4.50 -9.73 -14.63
C ILE A 30 -5.91 -9.89 -15.16
N ILE A 31 -6.78 -8.95 -14.84
CA ILE A 31 -8.13 -8.89 -15.41
C ILE A 31 -8.06 -8.08 -16.72
N ALA A 32 -8.51 -8.67 -17.82
CA ALA A 32 -8.48 -8.03 -19.13
C ALA A 32 -9.72 -8.41 -19.95
N LEU A 33 -10.04 -7.58 -20.94
CA LEU A 33 -11.05 -7.94 -21.93
C LEU A 33 -10.60 -9.19 -22.73
N PRO A 34 -11.53 -10.02 -23.26
CA PRO A 34 -11.19 -11.30 -23.88
C PRO A 34 -10.13 -11.21 -24.99
N ASN A 35 -10.22 -10.22 -25.87
CA ASN A 35 -9.25 -10.04 -26.94
C ASN A 35 -7.87 -9.64 -26.40
N ALA A 36 -7.83 -8.77 -25.39
CA ALA A 36 -6.60 -8.38 -24.72
C ALA A 36 -5.99 -9.55 -23.93
N ALA A 37 -6.81 -10.37 -23.27
CA ALA A 37 -6.37 -11.54 -22.53
C ALA A 37 -5.65 -12.54 -23.44
N LYS A 38 -6.19 -12.83 -24.61
CA LYS A 38 -5.55 -13.70 -25.59
C LYS A 38 -4.22 -13.13 -26.08
N TYR A 39 -4.18 -11.84 -26.37
CA TYR A 39 -2.95 -11.18 -26.82
C TYR A 39 -1.86 -11.17 -25.74
N ILE A 40 -2.24 -10.98 -24.48
CA ILE A 40 -1.32 -11.09 -23.32
C ILE A 40 -0.79 -12.52 -23.19
N GLU A 41 -1.66 -13.52 -23.28
CA GLU A 41 -1.26 -14.94 -23.21
C GLU A 41 -0.22 -15.28 -24.27
N ASP A 42 -0.41 -14.81 -25.50
CA ASP A 42 0.45 -15.12 -26.62
C ASP A 42 1.77 -14.34 -26.63
N ASN A 43 1.82 -13.14 -26.03
CA ASN A 43 2.92 -12.20 -26.22
C ASN A 43 3.64 -11.78 -24.93
N LEU A 44 3.05 -11.96 -23.75
CA LEU A 44 3.69 -11.57 -22.49
C LEU A 44 4.71 -12.62 -22.06
N THR A 45 5.99 -12.29 -22.17
CA THR A 45 7.10 -13.20 -21.83
C THR A 45 7.96 -12.74 -20.67
N GLY A 46 7.77 -11.51 -20.20
CA GLY A 46 8.54 -10.97 -19.09
C GLY A 46 7.97 -9.69 -18.50
N ALA A 47 8.34 -9.39 -17.28
CA ALA A 47 8.07 -8.13 -16.61
C ALA A 47 9.26 -7.74 -15.73
N GLY A 48 9.80 -6.55 -15.95
CA GLY A 48 11.02 -6.11 -15.29
C GLY A 48 12.18 -7.05 -15.62
N ARG A 49 12.73 -7.69 -14.60
CA ARG A 49 13.83 -8.67 -14.73
C ARG A 49 13.35 -10.13 -14.73
N ALA A 50 12.06 -10.36 -14.60
CA ALA A 50 11.48 -11.71 -14.50
C ALA A 50 11.00 -12.22 -15.86
N THR A 51 11.27 -13.49 -16.15
CA THR A 51 10.64 -14.21 -17.26
C THR A 51 9.28 -14.73 -16.80
N LEU A 52 8.26 -14.57 -17.64
CA LEU A 52 6.89 -14.93 -17.34
C LEU A 52 6.33 -15.93 -18.33
N LYS A 53 5.37 -16.71 -17.86
CA LYS A 53 4.49 -17.54 -18.68
C LYS A 53 3.05 -17.17 -18.36
N ALA A 54 2.33 -16.66 -19.34
CA ALA A 54 0.92 -16.27 -19.19
C ALA A 54 -0.01 -17.41 -19.64
N LYS A 55 -1.13 -17.57 -18.91
CA LYS A 55 -2.24 -18.45 -19.30
C LYS A 55 -3.56 -17.82 -18.89
N GLN A 56 -4.62 -18.07 -19.64
CA GLN A 56 -5.97 -17.67 -19.25
C GLN A 56 -6.52 -18.60 -18.17
N ILE A 57 -7.22 -18.00 -17.19
CA ILE A 57 -7.94 -18.71 -16.14
C ILE A 57 -9.37 -18.16 -16.05
N PRO A 58 -10.35 -18.95 -15.55
CA PRO A 58 -11.69 -18.45 -15.28
C PRO A 58 -11.68 -17.28 -14.28
N LEU A 59 -12.57 -16.32 -14.46
CA LEU A 59 -12.65 -15.13 -13.61
C LEU A 59 -12.85 -15.47 -12.12
N GLY A 60 -13.55 -16.55 -11.82
CA GLY A 60 -13.73 -17.03 -10.44
C GLY A 60 -12.46 -17.57 -9.76
N GLU A 61 -11.40 -17.83 -10.50
CA GLU A 61 -10.10 -18.28 -9.97
C GLU A 61 -9.12 -17.13 -9.72
N VAL A 62 -9.51 -15.88 -10.00
CA VAL A 62 -8.68 -14.69 -9.72
C VAL A 62 -8.46 -14.57 -8.21
N ARG A 63 -7.19 -14.47 -7.82
CA ARG A 63 -6.78 -14.34 -6.42
C ARG A 63 -6.74 -12.87 -6.03
N ALA A 64 -7.29 -12.53 -4.88
CA ALA A 64 -7.15 -11.20 -4.32
C ALA A 64 -5.66 -10.86 -4.05
N PRO A 65 -5.24 -9.59 -4.20
CA PRO A 65 -3.87 -9.21 -3.89
C PRO A 65 -3.51 -9.60 -2.45
N GLN A 66 -2.37 -10.26 -2.27
CA GLN A 66 -1.86 -10.50 -0.93
C GLN A 66 -1.27 -9.21 -0.38
N VAL A 67 -1.91 -8.67 0.63
CA VAL A 67 -1.39 -7.53 1.39
C VAL A 67 -0.61 -8.09 2.57
N ASN A 68 0.71 -7.91 2.58
CA ASN A 68 1.53 -8.23 3.74
C ASN A 68 1.21 -7.23 4.86
N ILE A 69 0.41 -7.67 5.83
CA ILE A 69 0.10 -6.91 7.04
C ILE A 69 1.11 -7.28 8.12
N LYS A 70 1.88 -6.32 8.57
CA LYS A 70 2.77 -6.46 9.71
C LYS A 70 2.14 -5.81 10.93
N GLU A 71 1.92 -6.60 11.96
CA GLU A 71 1.46 -6.09 13.25
C GLU A 71 2.66 -5.73 14.12
N THR A 72 2.63 -4.54 14.70
CA THR A 72 3.67 -4.02 15.58
C THR A 72 3.07 -3.08 16.61
N SER A 73 3.87 -2.60 17.53
CA SER A 73 3.47 -1.53 18.45
C SER A 73 4.51 -0.44 18.48
N ILE A 74 4.06 0.80 18.60
CA ILE A 74 4.90 1.97 18.75
C ILE A 74 4.65 2.60 20.11
N THR A 75 5.60 3.39 20.59
CA THR A 75 5.48 4.16 21.84
C THR A 75 5.87 5.59 21.56
N VAL A 76 4.92 6.50 21.74
CA VAL A 76 5.09 7.94 21.52
C VAL A 76 4.81 8.74 22.80
N ALA A 77 5.34 9.93 22.90
CA ALA A 77 5.06 10.83 24.02
C ALA A 77 3.61 11.31 23.98
N SER A 78 3.07 11.55 22.80
CA SER A 78 1.70 11.97 22.55
C SER A 78 1.24 11.38 21.20
N PRO A 79 -0.05 11.02 21.04
CA PRO A 79 -0.57 10.46 19.80
C PRO A 79 -0.80 11.53 18.72
N ARG A 80 0.25 12.28 18.40
CA ARG A 80 0.27 13.29 17.35
C ARG A 80 0.69 12.66 16.03
N LEU A 81 0.17 13.17 14.93
CA LEU A 81 0.41 12.65 13.59
C LEU A 81 1.90 12.63 13.22
N ASP A 82 2.64 13.69 13.54
CA ASP A 82 4.09 13.80 13.28
C ASP A 82 4.89 12.70 14.01
N ALA A 83 4.58 12.48 15.29
CA ALA A 83 5.25 11.48 16.11
C ALA A 83 4.88 10.06 15.68
N VAL A 84 3.61 9.80 15.47
CA VAL A 84 3.10 8.47 15.08
C VAL A 84 3.56 8.08 13.67
N ALA A 85 3.48 9.00 12.69
CA ALA A 85 3.97 8.77 11.35
C ALA A 85 5.49 8.56 11.32
N GLY A 86 6.24 9.30 12.13
CA GLY A 86 7.68 9.13 12.30
C GLY A 86 8.05 7.70 12.72
N GLU A 87 7.41 7.20 13.75
CA GLU A 87 7.65 5.84 14.27
C GLU A 87 7.19 4.74 13.28
N ILE A 88 6.00 4.88 12.70
CA ILE A 88 5.43 3.87 11.79
C ILE A 88 6.27 3.76 10.51
N PHE A 89 6.65 4.89 9.93
CA PHE A 89 7.32 4.91 8.62
C PHE A 89 8.84 5.11 8.70
N SER A 90 9.39 5.05 9.91
CA SER A 90 10.82 5.22 10.18
C SER A 90 11.37 6.52 9.61
N LEU A 91 10.71 7.63 9.93
CA LEU A 91 11.08 8.98 9.55
C LEU A 91 11.59 9.76 10.77
N SER A 92 12.51 10.68 10.53
CA SER A 92 12.80 11.70 11.54
C SER A 92 11.58 12.60 11.76
N ARG A 93 11.48 13.24 12.91
CA ARG A 93 10.37 14.13 13.24
C ARG A 93 10.22 15.27 12.22
N SER A 94 11.34 15.82 11.76
CA SER A 94 11.35 16.85 10.73
C SER A 94 10.86 16.33 9.38
N ALA A 95 11.29 15.12 8.98
CA ALA A 95 10.83 14.50 7.74
C ALA A 95 9.32 14.16 7.79
N ALA A 96 8.82 13.72 8.94
CA ALA A 96 7.39 13.48 9.14
C ALA A 96 6.60 14.79 9.03
N ALA A 97 7.06 15.86 9.66
CA ALA A 97 6.44 17.18 9.58
C ALA A 97 6.43 17.74 8.13
N GLN A 98 7.52 17.57 7.38
CA GLN A 98 7.58 17.95 5.96
C GLN A 98 6.62 17.12 5.10
N ALA A 99 6.50 15.82 5.34
CA ALA A 99 5.56 14.96 4.63
C ALA A 99 4.11 15.39 4.88
N ILE A 100 3.78 15.77 6.10
CA ILE A 100 2.46 16.33 6.44
C ILE A 100 2.22 17.65 5.71
N ALA A 101 3.15 18.60 5.84
CA ALA A 101 3.03 19.92 5.21
C ALA A 101 2.91 19.88 3.68
N SER A 102 3.58 18.92 3.04
CA SER A 102 3.50 18.71 1.59
C SER A 102 2.23 18.00 1.11
N GLY A 103 1.35 17.56 2.03
CA GLY A 103 0.14 16.81 1.70
C GLY A 103 0.38 15.37 1.27
N ALA A 104 1.55 14.80 1.63
CA ALA A 104 1.86 13.40 1.36
C ALA A 104 1.20 12.42 2.34
N VAL A 105 0.64 12.93 3.44
CA VAL A 105 0.00 12.14 4.48
C VAL A 105 -1.51 12.35 4.45
N THR A 106 -2.25 11.24 4.48
CA THR A 106 -3.70 11.25 4.68
C THR A 106 -4.06 10.52 5.97
N VAL A 107 -5.09 11.00 6.64
CA VAL A 107 -5.72 10.35 7.79
C VAL A 107 -7.19 10.14 7.47
N ASN A 108 -7.65 8.88 7.52
CA ASN A 108 -9.02 8.51 7.14
C ASN A 108 -9.42 9.06 5.76
N ASP A 109 -8.50 8.95 4.79
CA ASP A 109 -8.63 9.41 3.40
C ASP A 109 -8.67 10.94 3.21
N GLU A 110 -8.49 11.72 4.27
CA GLU A 110 -8.38 13.17 4.24
C GLU A 110 -6.92 13.62 4.21
N VAL A 111 -6.55 14.48 3.26
CA VAL A 111 -5.21 15.07 3.20
C VAL A 111 -5.04 16.08 4.31
N LEU A 112 -4.07 15.84 5.19
CA LEU A 112 -3.72 16.78 6.27
C LEU A 112 -2.42 17.51 5.91
N LYS A 113 -2.45 18.83 6.05
CA LYS A 113 -1.28 19.71 5.88
C LYS A 113 -0.72 20.27 7.20
N ALA A 114 -1.37 19.94 8.29
CA ALA A 114 -0.95 20.33 9.63
C ALA A 114 -1.00 19.13 10.56
N ASP A 115 -0.21 19.18 11.60
CA ASP A 115 -0.20 18.15 12.63
C ASP A 115 -1.55 18.13 13.38
N ARG A 116 -1.97 16.92 13.75
CA ARG A 116 -3.20 16.72 14.50
C ARG A 116 -3.06 15.56 15.49
N ARG A 117 -3.87 15.57 16.53
CA ARG A 117 -3.99 14.45 17.45
C ARG A 117 -4.78 13.31 16.79
N LEU A 118 -4.26 12.09 16.90
CA LEU A 118 -4.86 10.88 16.34
C LEU A 118 -5.75 10.18 17.38
N SER A 119 -6.69 9.41 16.86
CA SER A 119 -7.62 8.58 17.64
C SER A 119 -7.41 7.10 17.35
N PRO A 120 -7.89 6.20 18.22
CA PRO A 120 -7.93 4.77 17.92
C PRO A 120 -8.61 4.49 16.58
N LYS A 121 -8.14 3.45 15.86
CA LYS A 121 -8.63 3.02 14.54
C LYS A 121 -8.35 3.99 13.38
N ASP A 122 -7.68 5.12 13.61
CA ASP A 122 -7.31 6.02 12.51
C ASP A 122 -6.43 5.28 11.50
N LYS A 123 -6.74 5.51 10.21
CA LYS A 123 -5.97 5.01 9.08
C LYS A 123 -5.03 6.10 8.57
N ILE A 124 -3.74 5.85 8.59
CA ILE A 124 -2.70 6.77 8.12
C ILE A 124 -2.10 6.20 6.85
N VAL A 125 -2.04 7.02 5.80
CA VAL A 125 -1.36 6.67 4.56
C VAL A 125 -0.26 7.69 4.30
N LEU A 126 0.94 7.22 4.04
CA LEU A 126 2.05 8.03 3.57
C LEU A 126 2.39 7.61 2.15
N ARG A 127 2.28 8.56 1.23
CA ARG A 127 2.55 8.33 -0.21
C ARG A 127 3.97 7.78 -0.40
N GLY A 128 4.07 6.64 -1.09
CA GLY A 128 5.34 5.97 -1.35
C GLY A 128 5.91 5.13 -0.20
N LYS A 129 5.27 5.11 0.97
CA LYS A 129 5.71 4.35 2.16
C LYS A 129 4.70 3.31 2.64
N GLY A 130 3.44 3.41 2.21
CA GLY A 130 2.39 2.47 2.57
C GLY A 130 1.32 3.06 3.49
N ARG A 131 0.56 2.18 4.11
CA ARG A 131 -0.54 2.54 5.00
C ARG A 131 -0.45 1.81 6.34
N ALA A 132 -1.03 2.41 7.36
CA ALA A 132 -1.12 1.83 8.68
C ALA A 132 -2.49 2.12 9.32
N ILE A 133 -3.00 1.17 10.10
CA ILE A 133 -4.22 1.33 10.88
C ILE A 133 -3.83 1.24 12.35
N LEU A 134 -4.24 2.23 13.14
CA LEU A 134 -4.01 2.25 14.57
C LEU A 134 -4.94 1.27 15.29
N GLY A 135 -4.47 0.72 16.39
CA GLY A 135 -5.23 -0.22 17.21
C GLY A 135 -6.48 0.41 17.85
N GLU A 136 -7.28 -0.44 18.45
CA GLU A 136 -8.57 -0.07 19.04
C GLU A 136 -8.43 0.75 20.32
N GLU A 137 -7.29 0.64 21.01
CA GLU A 137 -7.01 1.33 22.27
C GLU A 137 -5.58 1.87 22.30
N PHE A 138 -5.44 3.02 22.93
CA PHE A 138 -4.16 3.62 23.28
C PHE A 138 -3.91 3.39 24.76
N THR A 139 -2.82 2.70 25.09
CA THR A 139 -2.48 2.39 26.49
C THR A 139 -1.36 3.29 26.99
N GLN A 140 -1.47 3.73 28.24
CA GLN A 140 -0.38 4.46 28.90
C GLN A 140 0.67 3.50 29.45
N THR A 141 1.93 3.82 29.22
CA THR A 141 3.05 3.12 29.84
C THR A 141 3.31 3.66 31.25
N LYS A 142 4.01 2.88 32.08
CA LYS A 142 4.42 3.32 33.44
C LYS A 142 5.20 4.64 33.46
N LYS A 143 5.81 5.02 32.32
CA LYS A 143 6.57 6.27 32.14
C LYS A 143 5.74 7.41 31.53
N GLY A 144 4.40 7.29 31.49
CA GLY A 144 3.51 8.32 30.96
C GLY A 144 3.49 8.47 29.43
N ARG A 145 4.13 7.55 28.69
CA ARG A 145 4.08 7.54 27.23
C ARG A 145 2.87 6.73 26.74
N VAL A 146 2.49 6.93 25.49
CA VAL A 146 1.36 6.24 24.87
C VAL A 146 1.88 5.10 23.99
N ARG A 147 1.40 3.90 24.24
CA ARG A 147 1.64 2.73 23.42
C ARG A 147 0.45 2.49 22.49
N ILE A 148 0.73 2.30 21.22
CA ILE A 148 -0.27 2.16 20.16
C ILE A 148 0.05 0.90 19.36
N GLY A 149 -0.90 -0.02 19.24
CA GLY A 149 -0.84 -1.12 18.29
C GLY A 149 -0.99 -0.60 16.86
N VAL A 150 -0.25 -1.17 15.92
CA VAL A 150 -0.26 -0.73 14.52
C VAL A 150 -0.29 -1.93 13.59
N LYS A 151 -1.22 -1.94 12.65
CA LYS A 151 -1.24 -2.85 11.50
C LYS A 151 -0.73 -2.09 10.27
N LYS A 152 0.50 -2.36 9.87
CA LYS A 152 1.12 -1.74 8.69
C LYS A 152 1.04 -2.67 7.49
N SER A 153 0.55 -2.16 6.37
CA SER A 153 0.62 -2.81 5.06
C SER A 153 1.61 -2.09 4.15
N VAL A 154 2.40 -2.89 3.53
CA VAL A 154 3.46 -2.42 2.62
C VAL A 154 3.10 -2.76 1.20
#